data_6b10430ed2d3c2956d4a6de443dcfcf8
#
_entry.id   6b10430ed2d3c2956d4a6de443dcfcf8
#
_cell.length_a   1.000
_cell.length_b   1.000
_cell.length_c   1.000
_cell.angle_alpha   90.00
_cell.angle_beta   90.00
_cell.angle_gamma   90.00
#
_symmetry.space_group_name_H-M   'P 1'
#
loop_
_entity.id
_entity.type
_entity.pdbx_description
1 polymer ?
#
loop_
_entity_poly.entity_id
_entity_poly.type
_entity_poly.pdbx_seq_one_letter_code
_entity_poly.pdbx_strand_id
1 'polypeptide(L)'
;MIIWKDGSKGYEASEPVILQGHMDMVAVKEADCDKDMEKEGLDLEINGDYISAKGTSLGGDDGIAVAYTLAVLDDEEMAHPPIEAIFTVNEEIGMLGAATIDVSDLKGRLFMNMDSEDEGVFTVSCAGGASVICKIPYETETVNASVIEIKMTGFAGGHSGVEIIKGRLNANCAMARVLLSLFNEVEMQLVSVN
;
A
#
# COMPACT_ATOMS: atom_id res chain seq x y z
N MET A 1 8.01 -10.32 -10.60
CA MET A 1 9.25 -11.11 -10.94
C MET A 1 9.22 -12.37 -10.12
N ILE A 2 9.66 -13.52 -10.70
CA ILE A 2 9.80 -14.76 -9.95
C ILE A 2 11.26 -15.21 -10.05
N ILE A 3 11.85 -15.63 -8.93
CA ILE A 3 13.22 -16.16 -8.85
C ILE A 3 13.14 -17.53 -8.19
N TRP A 4 13.80 -18.52 -8.79
CA TRP A 4 13.89 -19.87 -8.27
C TRP A 4 15.28 -20.12 -7.71
N LYS A 5 15.36 -20.77 -6.55
CA LYS A 5 16.59 -21.29 -5.97
C LYS A 5 16.41 -22.77 -5.66
N ASP A 6 17.29 -23.62 -6.14
CA ASP A 6 17.26 -25.05 -5.85
C ASP A 6 17.47 -25.31 -4.36
N GLY A 7 16.92 -26.41 -3.86
CA GLY A 7 17.13 -26.81 -2.48
C GLY A 7 18.59 -27.05 -2.15
N SER A 8 19.02 -26.65 -0.95
CA SER A 8 20.38 -26.94 -0.48
C SER A 8 20.62 -28.44 -0.31
N LYS A 9 21.88 -28.83 -0.17
CA LYS A 9 22.26 -30.25 -0.04
C LYS A 9 21.48 -30.99 1.05
N GLY A 10 20.76 -32.01 0.63
CA GLY A 10 19.89 -32.83 1.48
C GLY A 10 18.42 -32.34 1.53
N TYR A 11 18.09 -31.23 0.89
CA TYR A 11 16.75 -30.67 0.81
C TYR A 11 16.24 -30.54 -0.64
N GLU A 12 16.99 -31.04 -1.63
CA GLU A 12 16.69 -30.89 -3.06
C GLU A 12 15.31 -31.48 -3.46
N ALA A 13 14.87 -32.50 -2.73
CA ALA A 13 13.59 -33.20 -2.96
C ALA A 13 12.48 -32.70 -2.01
N SER A 14 12.74 -31.70 -1.19
CA SER A 14 11.74 -31.12 -0.29
C SER A 14 10.67 -30.35 -1.08
N GLU A 15 9.50 -30.19 -0.47
CA GLU A 15 8.45 -29.33 -1.05
C GLU A 15 8.94 -27.87 -1.13
N PRO A 16 8.79 -27.20 -2.26
CA PRO A 16 9.18 -25.79 -2.40
C PRO A 16 8.41 -24.86 -1.47
N VAL A 17 9.08 -23.83 -1.01
CA VAL A 17 8.46 -22.74 -0.23
C VAL A 17 8.41 -21.49 -1.09
N ILE A 18 7.23 -20.86 -1.12
CA ILE A 18 7.02 -19.58 -1.78
C ILE A 18 7.25 -18.47 -0.77
N LEU A 19 8.15 -17.53 -1.08
CA LEU A 19 8.36 -16.29 -0.35
C LEU A 19 7.82 -15.13 -1.20
N GLN A 20 6.97 -14.29 -0.64
CA GLN A 20 6.38 -13.20 -1.40
C GLN A 20 6.43 -11.88 -0.65
N GLY A 21 6.74 -10.81 -1.38
CA GLY A 21 6.64 -9.43 -0.95
C GLY A 21 6.44 -8.51 -2.15
N HIS A 22 6.05 -7.25 -1.89
CA HIS A 22 5.93 -6.24 -2.94
C HIS A 22 7.10 -5.25 -2.92
N MET A 23 7.41 -4.66 -4.09
CA MET A 23 8.57 -3.78 -4.27
C MET A 23 8.22 -2.30 -4.27
N ASP A 24 6.96 -1.97 -4.45
CA ASP A 24 6.47 -0.60 -4.40
C ASP A 24 6.19 -0.16 -2.96
N MET A 25 6.01 1.12 -2.77
CA MET A 25 5.76 1.72 -1.46
C MET A 25 4.85 2.94 -1.60
N VAL A 26 4.18 3.34 -0.53
CA VAL A 26 3.52 4.64 -0.43
C VAL A 26 4.57 5.73 -0.36
N ALA A 27 4.77 6.45 -1.47
CA ALA A 27 5.78 7.50 -1.60
C ALA A 27 5.22 8.85 -1.10
N VAL A 28 5.39 9.14 0.18
CA VAL A 28 5.02 10.42 0.80
C VAL A 28 6.24 11.11 1.40
N LYS A 29 6.20 12.44 1.45
CA LYS A 29 7.27 13.28 1.99
C LYS A 29 6.73 14.44 2.82
N GLU A 30 7.57 14.96 3.72
CA GLU A 30 7.28 16.15 4.49
C GLU A 30 7.18 17.39 3.59
N ALA A 31 6.46 18.41 4.05
CA ALA A 31 6.18 19.60 3.25
C ALA A 31 7.43 20.43 2.88
N ASP A 32 8.48 20.31 3.68
CA ASP A 32 9.77 20.97 3.50
C ASP A 32 10.85 20.06 2.87
N CYS A 33 10.49 18.88 2.44
CA CYS A 33 11.37 17.95 1.76
C CYS A 33 11.29 18.15 0.24
N ASP A 34 12.39 18.57 -0.38
CA ASP A 34 12.48 18.84 -1.81
C ASP A 34 12.77 17.60 -2.67
N LYS A 35 12.99 16.43 -2.06
CA LYS A 35 13.35 15.19 -2.75
C LYS A 35 12.33 14.79 -3.82
N ASP A 36 12.82 14.45 -5.01
CA ASP A 36 12.04 13.82 -6.08
C ASP A 36 12.04 12.29 -5.88
N MET A 37 11.01 11.78 -5.22
CA MET A 37 10.93 10.36 -4.87
C MET A 37 10.76 9.42 -6.07
N GLU A 38 10.52 9.94 -7.27
CA GLU A 38 10.50 9.12 -8.49
C GLU A 38 11.90 8.92 -9.10
N LYS A 39 12.89 9.74 -8.70
CA LYS A 39 14.23 9.77 -9.32
C LYS A 39 15.36 9.61 -8.35
N GLU A 40 15.13 9.93 -7.08
CA GLU A 40 16.17 9.96 -6.06
C GLU A 40 15.96 8.85 -5.05
N GLY A 41 17.04 8.20 -4.64
CA GLY A 41 17.01 7.22 -3.54
C GLY A 41 16.73 7.88 -2.20
N LEU A 42 16.31 7.10 -1.22
CA LEU A 42 16.01 7.57 0.12
C LEU A 42 17.28 7.90 0.91
N ASP A 43 17.23 8.93 1.74
CA ASP A 43 18.29 9.26 2.69
C ASP A 43 18.08 8.49 3.99
N LEU A 44 18.65 7.29 4.05
CA LEU A 44 18.49 6.41 5.20
C LEU A 44 19.28 6.91 6.42
N GLU A 45 18.70 6.73 7.59
CA GLU A 45 19.37 6.97 8.86
C GLU A 45 19.07 5.85 9.85
N ILE A 46 20.04 5.64 10.77
CA ILE A 46 19.90 4.69 11.88
C ILE A 46 19.69 5.50 13.16
N ASN A 47 18.59 5.24 13.84
CA ASN A 47 18.27 5.88 15.10
C ASN A 47 17.99 4.80 16.18
N GLY A 48 19.02 4.47 16.96
CA GLY A 48 18.99 3.33 17.87
C GLY A 48 18.79 2.01 17.12
N ASP A 49 17.70 1.32 17.40
CA ASP A 49 17.35 0.04 16.78
C ASP A 49 16.47 0.20 15.52
N TYR A 50 16.24 1.42 15.09
CA TYR A 50 15.36 1.72 13.96
C TYR A 50 16.15 2.22 12.75
N ILE A 51 15.70 1.83 11.56
CA ILE A 51 16.09 2.44 10.30
C ILE A 51 14.92 3.32 9.84
N SER A 52 15.21 4.57 9.49
CA SER A 52 14.24 5.53 8.97
C SER A 52 14.75 6.22 7.72
N ALA A 53 13.90 6.97 7.05
CA ALA A 53 14.27 7.85 5.94
C ALA A 53 14.01 9.30 6.33
N LYS A 54 14.93 10.21 5.98
CA LYS A 54 14.83 11.64 6.30
C LYS A 54 13.80 12.32 5.43
N GLY A 55 12.78 12.86 6.06
CA GLY A 55 11.74 13.65 5.41
C GLY A 55 10.83 12.90 4.45
N THR A 56 10.93 11.56 4.41
CA THR A 56 10.11 10.72 3.52
C THR A 56 9.65 9.44 4.22
N SER A 57 8.67 8.75 3.62
CA SER A 57 8.41 7.36 3.97
C SER A 57 9.63 6.47 3.66
N LEU A 58 9.77 5.37 4.39
CA LEU A 58 10.89 4.42 4.24
C LEU A 58 10.58 3.29 3.25
N GLY A 59 9.31 2.85 3.17
CA GLY A 59 8.94 1.65 2.43
C GLY A 59 9.36 0.36 3.13
N GLY A 60 9.35 0.35 4.48
CA GLY A 60 9.55 -0.87 5.26
C GLY A 60 8.47 -1.91 4.98
N ASP A 61 7.29 -1.46 4.71
CA ASP A 61 6.19 -2.11 4.05
C ASP A 61 6.36 -1.91 2.53
N ASP A 62 6.71 -2.92 1.72
CA ASP A 62 7.09 -4.26 2.16
C ASP A 62 8.58 -4.55 1.85
N GLY A 63 9.41 -3.51 1.93
CA GLY A 63 10.86 -3.61 1.70
C GLY A 63 11.55 -4.63 2.60
N ILE A 64 10.97 -4.92 3.78
CA ILE A 64 11.51 -5.92 4.69
C ILE A 64 11.37 -7.34 4.12
N ALA A 65 10.25 -7.67 3.49
CA ALA A 65 10.05 -8.94 2.81
C ALA A 65 11.02 -9.11 1.63
N VAL A 66 11.22 -8.04 0.87
CA VAL A 66 12.21 -8.03 -0.22
C VAL A 66 13.61 -8.31 0.34
N ALA A 67 14.00 -7.62 1.42
CA ALA A 67 15.32 -7.77 2.03
C ALA A 67 15.55 -9.20 2.58
N TYR A 68 14.58 -9.75 3.31
CA TYR A 68 14.67 -11.12 3.83
C TYR A 68 14.74 -12.16 2.70
N THR A 69 13.90 -12.01 1.69
CA THR A 69 13.89 -12.92 0.55
C THR A 69 15.23 -12.89 -0.19
N LEU A 70 15.77 -11.69 -0.44
CA LEU A 70 17.07 -11.55 -1.07
C LEU A 70 18.20 -12.13 -0.21
N ALA A 71 18.15 -11.98 1.11
CA ALA A 71 19.14 -12.58 2.01
C ALA A 71 19.09 -14.12 1.94
N VAL A 72 17.90 -14.71 1.91
CA VAL A 72 17.75 -16.17 1.73
C VAL A 72 18.24 -16.63 0.36
N LEU A 73 18.01 -15.84 -0.68
CA LEU A 73 18.48 -16.16 -2.04
C LEU A 73 19.98 -16.07 -2.18
N ASP A 74 20.64 -15.14 -1.47
CA ASP A 74 22.08 -14.92 -1.53
C ASP A 74 22.89 -15.88 -0.62
N ASP A 75 22.27 -16.38 0.45
CA ASP A 75 22.95 -17.24 1.41
C ASP A 75 23.24 -18.64 0.82
N GLU A 76 24.52 -19.02 0.77
CA GLU A 76 24.96 -20.31 0.27
C GLU A 76 25.16 -21.36 1.38
N GLU A 77 25.14 -20.98 2.65
CA GLU A 77 25.40 -21.84 3.79
C GLU A 77 24.12 -22.30 4.49
N MET A 78 23.06 -21.51 4.40
CA MET A 78 21.75 -21.84 5.01
C MET A 78 21.14 -23.10 4.39
N ALA A 79 20.72 -24.02 5.23
CA ALA A 79 19.94 -25.17 4.80
C ALA A 79 18.50 -24.77 4.48
N HIS A 80 18.05 -24.98 3.25
CA HIS A 80 16.72 -24.57 2.79
C HIS A 80 16.12 -25.54 1.76
N PRO A 81 14.79 -25.69 1.70
CA PRO A 81 14.11 -26.34 0.59
C PRO A 81 14.25 -25.52 -0.70
N PRO A 82 13.79 -26.02 -1.85
CA PRO A 82 13.65 -25.15 -3.03
C PRO A 82 12.82 -23.90 -2.70
N ILE A 83 13.26 -22.73 -3.18
CA ILE A 83 12.61 -21.44 -2.93
C ILE A 83 12.03 -20.92 -4.23
N GLU A 84 10.79 -20.46 -4.17
CA GLU A 84 10.09 -19.75 -5.23
C GLU A 84 9.81 -18.31 -4.74
N ALA A 85 10.73 -17.40 -5.01
CA ALA A 85 10.61 -16.01 -4.55
C ALA A 85 9.77 -15.18 -5.53
N ILE A 86 8.70 -14.58 -5.05
CA ILE A 86 7.78 -13.75 -5.82
C ILE A 86 7.88 -12.31 -5.36
N PHE A 87 8.25 -11.41 -6.28
CA PHE A 87 8.23 -9.98 -6.05
C PHE A 87 7.16 -9.34 -6.93
N THR A 88 6.15 -8.75 -6.31
CA THR A 88 5.07 -8.05 -6.98
C THR A 88 5.31 -6.55 -7.05
N VAL A 89 4.50 -5.84 -7.82
CA VAL A 89 4.51 -4.39 -8.00
C VAL A 89 3.09 -3.86 -7.96
N ASN A 90 2.93 -2.57 -7.67
CA ASN A 90 1.63 -1.91 -7.63
C ASN A 90 0.66 -2.56 -6.62
N GLU A 91 1.18 -3.01 -5.49
CA GLU A 91 0.37 -3.50 -4.38
C GLU A 91 -0.44 -2.35 -3.80
N GLU A 92 0.21 -1.25 -3.48
CA GLU A 92 -0.30 -0.04 -2.82
C GLU A 92 -1.42 0.68 -3.59
N ILE A 93 -1.56 0.38 -4.87
CA ILE A 93 -2.61 0.94 -5.72
C ILE A 93 -3.66 -0.10 -6.17
N GLY A 94 -3.71 -1.24 -5.48
CA GLY A 94 -4.74 -2.27 -5.66
C GLY A 94 -4.25 -3.61 -6.17
N MET A 95 -3.03 -4.03 -5.80
CA MET A 95 -2.46 -5.36 -6.08
C MET A 95 -2.42 -5.71 -7.59
N LEU A 96 -2.16 -4.71 -8.44
CA LEU A 96 -2.24 -4.90 -9.91
C LEU A 96 -1.20 -5.90 -10.42
N GLY A 97 -0.01 -5.92 -9.82
CA GLY A 97 1.03 -6.88 -10.16
C GLY A 97 0.64 -8.31 -9.79
N ALA A 98 0.06 -8.50 -8.61
CA ALA A 98 -0.42 -9.80 -8.17
C ALA A 98 -1.57 -10.33 -9.03
N ALA A 99 -2.45 -9.43 -9.51
CA ALA A 99 -3.56 -9.78 -10.39
C ALA A 99 -3.14 -10.22 -11.80
N THR A 100 -1.90 -9.92 -12.22
CA THR A 100 -1.43 -10.14 -13.60
C THR A 100 -0.26 -11.12 -13.70
N ILE A 101 0.38 -11.47 -12.59
CA ILE A 101 1.53 -12.38 -12.59
C ILE A 101 1.09 -13.79 -12.96
N ASP A 102 1.85 -14.43 -13.86
CA ASP A 102 1.65 -15.85 -14.17
C ASP A 102 2.33 -16.70 -13.09
N VAL A 103 1.56 -17.46 -12.39
CA VAL A 103 1.98 -18.37 -11.30
C VAL A 103 1.85 -19.85 -11.68
N SER A 104 1.60 -20.16 -12.95
CA SER A 104 1.33 -21.52 -13.42
C SER A 104 2.50 -22.49 -13.23
N ASP A 105 3.73 -21.96 -13.20
CA ASP A 105 4.96 -22.74 -13.04
C ASP A 105 5.33 -23.01 -11.58
N LEU A 106 4.65 -22.38 -10.61
CA LEU A 106 4.91 -22.58 -9.18
C LEU A 106 4.48 -23.97 -8.72
N LYS A 107 5.31 -24.57 -7.87
CA LYS A 107 5.10 -25.91 -7.33
C LYS A 107 4.85 -25.91 -5.82
N GLY A 108 5.33 -24.88 -5.13
CA GLY A 108 5.20 -24.75 -3.69
C GLY A 108 3.73 -24.72 -3.23
N ARG A 109 3.49 -25.25 -2.04
CA ARG A 109 2.19 -25.23 -1.34
C ARG A 109 2.26 -24.47 -0.02
N LEU A 110 3.46 -24.23 0.47
CA LEU A 110 3.70 -23.36 1.60
C LEU A 110 3.97 -21.95 1.07
N PHE A 111 3.07 -21.03 1.37
CA PHE A 111 3.14 -19.64 0.93
C PHE A 111 3.35 -18.74 2.14
N MET A 112 4.45 -18.01 2.14
CA MET A 112 4.80 -17.03 3.16
C MET A 112 4.76 -15.63 2.53
N ASN A 113 3.67 -14.93 2.76
CA ASN A 113 3.58 -13.50 2.57
C ASN A 113 4.12 -12.82 3.82
N MET A 114 5.08 -11.92 3.66
CA MET A 114 5.75 -11.25 4.79
C MET A 114 5.27 -9.80 4.97
N ASP A 115 4.22 -9.43 4.28
CA ASP A 115 3.53 -8.16 4.36
C ASP A 115 2.60 -8.15 5.59
N SER A 116 3.21 -8.01 6.76
CA SER A 116 2.51 -8.02 8.05
C SER A 116 3.24 -7.14 9.07
N GLU A 117 2.49 -6.34 9.82
CA GLU A 117 3.02 -5.30 10.71
C GLU A 117 3.32 -5.79 12.13
N ASP A 118 2.59 -6.79 12.62
CA ASP A 118 2.67 -7.20 14.02
C ASP A 118 3.67 -8.36 14.22
N GLU A 119 4.72 -8.10 15.00
CA GLU A 119 5.71 -9.12 15.35
C GLU A 119 5.08 -10.30 16.09
N GLY A 120 5.40 -11.51 15.62
CA GLY A 120 4.91 -12.75 16.24
C GLY A 120 3.45 -13.08 15.96
N VAL A 121 2.78 -12.33 15.10
CA VAL A 121 1.40 -12.58 14.68
C VAL A 121 1.35 -13.15 13.28
N PHE A 122 0.74 -14.33 13.13
CA PHE A 122 0.44 -14.91 11.81
C PHE A 122 -0.99 -14.56 11.40
N THR A 123 -1.12 -13.70 10.39
CA THR A 123 -2.41 -13.36 9.80
C THR A 123 -2.81 -14.43 8.80
N VAL A 124 -3.97 -15.06 9.01
CA VAL A 124 -4.44 -16.20 8.17
C VAL A 124 -5.63 -15.84 7.27
N SER A 125 -6.06 -14.58 7.31
CA SER A 125 -7.15 -14.07 6.47
C SER A 125 -7.05 -12.56 6.34
N CYS A 126 -7.65 -12.02 5.30
CA CYS A 126 -7.75 -10.57 5.07
C CYS A 126 -9.19 -10.17 4.74
N ALA A 127 -9.48 -8.89 4.88
CA ALA A 127 -10.72 -8.30 4.39
C ALA A 127 -10.66 -8.12 2.87
N GLY A 128 -11.79 -8.28 2.21
CA GLY A 128 -11.94 -7.91 0.80
C GLY A 128 -12.34 -6.44 0.67
N GLY A 129 -12.04 -5.85 -0.49
CA GLY A 129 -12.45 -4.50 -0.87
C GLY A 129 -13.06 -4.45 -2.26
N ALA A 130 -13.84 -3.43 -2.51
CA ALA A 130 -14.38 -3.12 -3.84
C ALA A 130 -14.39 -1.62 -4.07
N SER A 131 -13.95 -1.20 -5.25
CA SER A 131 -14.07 0.18 -5.70
C SER A 131 -15.27 0.33 -6.64
N VAL A 132 -16.15 1.27 -6.33
CA VAL A 132 -17.32 1.58 -7.16
C VAL A 132 -17.15 3.00 -7.72
N ILE A 133 -17.08 3.11 -9.04
CA ILE A 133 -16.99 4.40 -9.73
C ILE A 133 -18.38 4.81 -10.21
N CYS A 134 -18.95 5.82 -9.57
CA CYS A 134 -20.23 6.42 -9.99
C CYS A 134 -19.95 7.60 -10.93
N LYS A 135 -20.43 7.50 -12.18
CA LYS A 135 -20.36 8.59 -13.16
C LYS A 135 -21.73 9.26 -13.26
N ILE A 136 -21.80 10.51 -12.81
CA ILE A 136 -23.02 11.32 -12.85
C ILE A 136 -22.81 12.40 -13.92
N PRO A 137 -23.55 12.39 -15.04
CA PRO A 137 -23.49 13.46 -16.01
C PRO A 137 -24.05 14.75 -15.42
N TYR A 138 -23.41 15.86 -15.71
CA TYR A 138 -23.90 17.19 -15.29
C TYR A 138 -23.67 18.19 -16.41
N GLU A 139 -24.44 19.26 -16.40
CA GLU A 139 -24.25 20.41 -17.28
C GLU A 139 -23.65 21.57 -16.49
N THR A 140 -22.88 22.41 -17.15
CA THR A 140 -22.29 23.60 -16.55
C THR A 140 -22.92 24.84 -17.15
N GLU A 141 -23.13 25.84 -16.34
CA GLU A 141 -23.57 27.15 -16.79
C GLU A 141 -22.69 28.26 -16.16
N THR A 142 -22.63 29.41 -16.80
CA THR A 142 -21.91 30.55 -16.26
C THR A 142 -22.90 31.44 -15.52
N VAL A 143 -22.65 31.62 -14.24
CA VAL A 143 -23.46 32.47 -13.36
C VAL A 143 -22.63 33.62 -12.78
N ASN A 144 -23.28 34.73 -12.49
CA ASN A 144 -22.66 35.86 -11.78
C ASN A 144 -23.12 35.78 -10.32
N ALA A 145 -22.31 35.16 -9.48
CA ALA A 145 -22.60 34.93 -8.07
C ALA A 145 -21.33 35.04 -7.21
N SER A 146 -21.51 35.16 -5.92
CA SER A 146 -20.40 35.08 -4.96
C SER A 146 -19.99 33.65 -4.78
N VAL A 147 -18.67 33.41 -4.74
CA VAL A 147 -18.10 32.07 -4.47
C VAL A 147 -17.75 31.95 -2.98
N ILE A 148 -18.16 30.88 -2.36
CA ILE A 148 -17.82 30.53 -0.98
C ILE A 148 -17.01 29.23 -1.02
N GLU A 149 -15.88 29.23 -0.32
CA GLU A 149 -15.08 28.03 -0.11
C GLU A 149 -15.39 27.44 1.28
N ILE A 150 -15.68 26.15 1.32
CA ILE A 150 -15.88 25.40 2.56
C ILE A 150 -14.75 24.35 2.66
N LYS A 151 -13.94 24.46 3.72
CA LYS A 151 -12.86 23.51 4.01
C LYS A 151 -13.17 22.70 5.27
N MET A 152 -12.98 21.40 5.18
CA MET A 152 -13.01 20.49 6.33
C MET A 152 -11.60 19.93 6.55
N THR A 153 -11.00 20.26 7.68
CA THR A 153 -9.62 19.90 8.03
C THR A 153 -9.50 19.38 9.45
N GLY A 154 -8.35 18.82 9.80
CA GLY A 154 -8.08 18.38 11.18
C GLY A 154 -8.64 16.98 11.49
N PHE A 155 -9.10 16.23 10.52
CA PHE A 155 -9.50 14.84 10.73
C PHE A 155 -8.28 13.94 10.86
N ALA A 156 -8.37 12.98 11.79
CA ALA A 156 -7.36 11.95 11.91
C ALA A 156 -7.48 10.96 10.74
N GLY A 157 -6.43 10.89 9.95
CA GLY A 157 -6.26 9.84 8.93
C GLY A 157 -5.95 8.49 9.56
N GLY A 158 -5.59 7.51 8.75
CA GLY A 158 -5.15 6.21 9.20
C GLY A 158 -5.09 5.19 8.09
N HIS A 159 -4.42 4.09 8.36
CA HIS A 159 -4.31 2.98 7.43
C HIS A 159 -5.69 2.35 7.14
N SER A 160 -5.96 2.09 5.87
CA SER A 160 -7.27 1.61 5.41
C SER A 160 -7.64 0.20 5.88
N GLY A 161 -6.64 -0.61 6.22
CA GLY A 161 -6.79 -1.95 6.77
C GLY A 161 -6.88 -1.93 8.30
N VAL A 162 -5.73 -1.87 8.97
CA VAL A 162 -5.61 -2.07 10.44
C VAL A 162 -6.28 -0.99 11.29
N GLU A 163 -6.49 0.21 10.76
CA GLU A 163 -7.09 1.31 11.51
C GLU A 163 -8.56 1.59 11.18
N ILE A 164 -9.15 0.91 10.20
CA ILE A 164 -10.55 1.14 9.80
C ILE A 164 -11.55 0.89 10.94
N ILE A 165 -11.21 -0.03 11.85
CA ILE A 165 -12.02 -0.34 13.04
C ILE A 165 -12.06 0.81 14.06
N LYS A 166 -11.17 1.79 13.96
CA LYS A 166 -11.14 2.95 14.87
C LYS A 166 -12.30 3.92 14.68
N GLY A 167 -13.12 3.71 13.63
CA GLY A 167 -14.35 4.49 13.40
C GLY A 167 -14.10 5.98 13.18
N ARG A 168 -12.96 6.36 12.61
CA ARG A 168 -12.63 7.76 12.32
C ARG A 168 -13.58 8.37 11.32
N LEU A 169 -13.84 9.66 11.45
CA LEU A 169 -14.76 10.37 10.57
C LEU A 169 -14.16 10.48 9.16
N ASN A 170 -14.94 10.06 8.17
CA ASN A 170 -14.61 10.26 6.77
C ASN A 170 -14.96 11.69 6.34
N ALA A 171 -13.96 12.47 5.91
CA ALA A 171 -14.13 13.87 5.54
C ALA A 171 -15.09 14.07 4.36
N ASN A 172 -15.05 13.17 3.36
CA ASN A 172 -15.96 13.23 2.21
C ASN A 172 -17.42 13.01 2.62
N CYS A 173 -17.66 12.04 3.49
CA CYS A 173 -19.02 11.80 4.03
C CYS A 173 -19.51 12.97 4.87
N ALA A 174 -18.64 13.60 5.64
CA ALA A 174 -18.98 14.77 6.44
C ALA A 174 -19.30 15.98 5.54
N MET A 175 -18.46 16.25 4.55
CA MET A 175 -18.69 17.33 3.56
C MET A 175 -19.99 17.10 2.79
N ALA A 176 -20.26 15.89 2.33
CA ALA A 176 -21.50 15.58 1.63
C ALA A 176 -22.74 15.89 2.47
N ARG A 177 -22.72 15.60 3.77
CA ARG A 177 -23.83 15.95 4.69
C ARG A 177 -23.99 17.46 4.86
N VAL A 178 -22.88 18.20 4.98
CA VAL A 178 -22.91 19.66 5.08
C VAL A 178 -23.50 20.27 3.81
N LEU A 179 -22.99 19.84 2.64
CA LEU A 179 -23.50 20.31 1.35
C LEU A 179 -24.98 19.99 1.16
N LEU A 180 -25.41 18.78 1.50
CA LEU A 180 -26.82 18.39 1.40
C LEU A 180 -27.71 19.29 2.28
N SER A 181 -27.27 19.60 3.49
CA SER A 181 -28.00 20.51 4.38
C SER A 181 -28.11 21.91 3.78
N LEU A 182 -27.00 22.43 3.24
CA LEU A 182 -26.98 23.76 2.62
C LEU A 182 -27.87 23.83 1.36
N PHE A 183 -27.84 22.82 0.50
CA PHE A 183 -28.69 22.74 -0.69
C PHE A 183 -30.20 22.75 -0.37
N ASN A 184 -30.59 22.29 0.82
CA ASN A 184 -31.98 22.32 1.27
C ASN A 184 -32.42 23.69 1.80
N GLU A 185 -31.50 24.54 2.19
CA GLU A 185 -31.80 25.83 2.84
C GLU A 185 -31.45 27.04 2.00
N VAL A 186 -30.47 26.90 1.08
CA VAL A 186 -29.94 27.99 0.28
C VAL A 186 -29.91 27.60 -1.18
N GLU A 187 -30.36 28.48 -2.07
CA GLU A 187 -30.15 28.31 -3.51
C GLU A 187 -28.67 28.49 -3.83
N MET A 188 -28.02 27.39 -4.22
CA MET A 188 -26.60 27.36 -4.52
C MET A 188 -26.27 26.34 -5.59
N GLN A 189 -25.12 26.53 -6.23
CA GLN A 189 -24.57 25.64 -7.22
C GLN A 189 -23.16 25.23 -6.82
N LEU A 190 -22.79 24.00 -7.16
CA LEU A 190 -21.46 23.48 -6.88
C LEU A 190 -20.49 23.93 -7.98
N VAL A 191 -19.36 24.53 -7.57
CA VAL A 191 -18.30 24.98 -8.50
C VAL A 191 -17.24 23.88 -8.64
N SER A 192 -16.76 23.36 -7.53
CA SER A 192 -15.77 22.26 -7.52
C SER A 192 -15.79 21.54 -6.17
N VAL A 193 -15.34 20.27 -6.20
CA VAL A 193 -15.04 19.47 -5.00
C VAL A 193 -13.67 18.85 -5.20
N ASN A 194 -12.77 19.04 -4.23
CA ASN A 194 -11.42 18.49 -4.24
C ASN A 194 -11.17 17.70 -2.95
#